data_efe24e5461c9dc4cd9a680198e959b94
#
_entry.id   efe24e5461c9dc4cd9a680198e959b94
#
_cell.length_a   1.000
_cell.length_b   1.000
_cell.length_c   1.000
_cell.angle_alpha   90.00
_cell.angle_beta   90.00
_cell.angle_gamma   90.00
#
_symmetry.space_group_name_H-M   'P 1'
#
loop_
_entity.id
_entity.type
_entity.pdbx_description
1 polymer ?
#
loop_
_entity_poly.entity_id
_entity_poly.type
_entity_poly.pdbx_seq_one_letter_code
_entity_poly.pdbx_strand_id
1 'polypeptide(L)'
;TINGYFATANYLDSSVKALFDYLKESGLYDNSIIVLYGDHFGISQTRNPNLAPLVGKTSETWSNYDNAMMQRVPYMVVIPGMDKGKIIDTYGGQVDMLPTLEHLLGIDSKNYLQVGQDMLSTQHQQITAFRSSNNFVTPKYTSFNGRTYYTQTGEEITNPDETIKKELDD
;
A
#
# COMPACT_ATOMS: atom_id res chain seq x y z
N THR A 1 6.01 -22.09 3.53
CA THR A 1 4.55 -22.41 3.41
C THR A 1 3.75 -21.17 3.78
N ILE A 2 2.52 -21.03 3.27
CA ILE A 2 1.58 -19.95 3.63
C ILE A 2 1.25 -20.00 5.12
N ASN A 3 1.05 -21.18 5.69
CA ASN A 3 0.81 -21.32 7.13
C ASN A 3 1.98 -20.77 7.97
N GLY A 4 3.23 -20.97 7.52
CA GLY A 4 4.39 -20.37 8.18
C GLY A 4 4.38 -18.84 8.11
N TYR A 5 3.96 -18.27 6.98
CA TYR A 5 3.81 -16.81 6.85
C TYR A 5 2.76 -16.26 7.83
N PHE A 6 1.60 -16.86 7.92
CA PHE A 6 0.57 -16.43 8.88
C PHE A 6 1.01 -16.62 10.34
N ALA A 7 1.76 -17.67 10.64
CA ALA A 7 2.31 -17.85 11.99
C ALA A 7 3.30 -16.74 12.35
N THR A 8 4.18 -16.34 11.41
CA THR A 8 5.12 -15.22 11.64
C THR A 8 4.39 -13.88 11.71
N ALA A 9 3.34 -13.66 10.91
CA ALA A 9 2.53 -12.44 10.99
C ALA A 9 1.81 -12.33 12.35
N ASN A 10 1.27 -13.43 12.87
CA ASN A 10 0.66 -13.46 14.20
C ASN A 10 1.69 -13.18 15.32
N TYR A 11 2.91 -13.71 15.18
CA TYR A 11 3.98 -13.40 16.11
C TYR A 11 4.39 -11.93 16.07
N LEU A 12 4.48 -11.34 14.86
CA LEU A 12 4.73 -9.91 14.66
C LEU A 12 3.64 -9.06 15.33
N ASP A 13 2.36 -9.40 15.14
CA ASP A 13 1.23 -8.70 15.79
C ASP A 13 1.38 -8.70 17.31
N SER A 14 1.71 -9.85 17.91
CA SER A 14 1.97 -9.96 19.33
C SER A 14 3.16 -9.10 19.78
N SER A 15 4.21 -9.01 18.96
CA SER A 15 5.39 -8.19 19.24
C SER A 15 5.09 -6.69 19.16
N VAL A 16 4.26 -6.28 18.18
CA VAL A 16 3.77 -4.90 18.08
C VAL A 16 2.92 -4.54 19.30
N LYS A 17 2.04 -5.46 19.74
CA LYS A 17 1.28 -5.25 20.99
C LYS A 17 2.22 -5.01 22.17
N ALA A 18 3.23 -5.87 22.36
CA ALA A 18 4.18 -5.73 23.45
C ALA A 18 4.98 -4.41 23.39
N LEU A 19 5.33 -3.94 22.18
CA LEU A 19 5.94 -2.61 21.99
C LEU A 19 5.01 -1.49 22.49
N PHE A 20 3.74 -1.53 22.10
CA PHE A 20 2.76 -0.51 22.53
C PHE A 20 2.53 -0.53 24.05
N ASP A 21 2.45 -1.72 24.64
CA ASP A 21 2.33 -1.87 26.10
C ASP A 21 3.55 -1.23 26.79
N TYR A 22 4.77 -1.53 26.33
CA TYR A 22 6.00 -0.94 26.87
C TYR A 22 6.04 0.59 26.72
N LEU A 23 5.66 1.13 25.55
CA LEU A 23 5.62 2.58 25.32
C LEU A 23 4.68 3.28 26.30
N LYS A 24 3.51 2.68 26.59
CA LYS A 24 2.54 3.20 27.55
C LYS A 24 3.05 3.11 28.98
N GLU A 25 3.58 1.97 29.39
CA GLU A 25 4.11 1.76 30.74
C GLU A 25 5.32 2.65 31.05
N SER A 26 6.16 2.92 30.06
CA SER A 26 7.35 3.78 30.21
C SER A 26 7.03 5.29 30.10
N GLY A 27 5.78 5.67 29.77
CA GLY A 27 5.39 7.06 29.53
C GLY A 27 5.91 7.67 28.24
N LEU A 28 6.50 6.86 27.35
CA LEU A 28 7.00 7.32 26.05
C LEU A 28 5.87 7.50 25.03
N TYR A 29 4.76 6.76 25.19
CA TYR A 29 3.66 6.76 24.24
C TYR A 29 3.14 8.16 23.95
N ASP A 30 2.82 8.94 24.97
CA ASP A 30 2.19 10.26 24.82
C ASP A 30 3.09 11.31 24.18
N ASN A 31 4.41 11.04 24.10
CA ASN A 31 5.41 11.91 23.48
C ASN A 31 5.97 11.33 22.17
N SER A 32 5.29 10.35 21.58
CA SER A 32 5.79 9.65 20.38
C SER A 32 4.75 9.65 19.27
N ILE A 33 5.18 9.84 18.03
CA ILE A 33 4.40 9.48 16.85
C ILE A 33 4.96 8.14 16.36
N ILE A 34 4.09 7.14 16.23
CA ILE A 34 4.50 5.79 15.85
C ILE A 34 4.08 5.54 14.42
N VAL A 35 5.05 5.19 13.57
CA VAL A 35 4.82 4.88 12.16
C VAL A 35 5.10 3.41 11.93
N LEU A 36 4.10 2.69 11.44
CA LEU A 36 4.20 1.28 11.06
C LEU A 36 3.99 1.16 9.55
N TYR A 37 4.93 0.59 8.85
CA TYR A 37 4.82 0.41 7.40
C TYR A 37 5.50 -0.88 6.94
N GLY A 38 5.03 -1.41 5.80
CA GLY A 38 5.71 -2.50 5.12
C GLY A 38 6.78 -1.95 4.17
N ASP A 39 7.98 -2.50 4.26
CA ASP A 39 9.10 -2.16 3.38
C ASP A 39 9.02 -2.87 2.02
N HIS A 40 8.33 -4.01 1.96
CA HIS A 40 8.05 -4.76 0.73
C HIS A 40 6.81 -5.67 0.92
N PHE A 41 6.33 -6.24 -0.18
CA PHE A 41 5.24 -7.23 -0.15
C PHE A 41 5.61 -8.49 0.64
N GLY A 42 4.61 -9.14 1.27
CA GLY A 42 4.85 -10.25 2.20
C GLY A 42 5.08 -11.60 1.52
N ILE A 43 4.38 -11.89 0.42
CA ILE A 43 4.39 -13.20 -0.24
C ILE A 43 4.83 -13.02 -1.70
N SER A 44 5.75 -13.88 -2.17
CA SER A 44 6.24 -13.83 -3.56
C SER A 44 5.14 -14.19 -4.57
N GLN A 45 5.20 -13.60 -5.76
CA GLN A 45 4.21 -13.82 -6.83
C GLN A 45 3.99 -15.30 -7.15
N THR A 46 5.04 -16.11 -7.11
CA THR A 46 4.96 -17.56 -7.37
C THR A 46 4.16 -18.32 -6.30
N ARG A 47 3.98 -17.73 -5.13
CA ARG A 47 3.24 -18.33 -4.01
C ARG A 47 1.86 -17.71 -3.80
N ASN A 48 1.60 -16.55 -4.38
CA ASN A 48 0.33 -15.84 -4.24
C ASN A 48 -0.89 -16.69 -4.63
N PRO A 49 -0.86 -17.52 -5.72
CA PRO A 49 -2.00 -18.37 -6.06
C PRO A 49 -2.45 -19.31 -4.96
N ASN A 50 -1.57 -19.67 -4.01
CA ASN A 50 -1.96 -20.47 -2.86
C ASN A 50 -2.88 -19.73 -1.86
N LEU A 51 -3.02 -18.39 -2.00
CA LEU A 51 -3.97 -17.59 -1.24
C LEU A 51 -5.37 -17.60 -1.84
N ALA A 52 -5.52 -18.06 -3.08
CA ALA A 52 -6.78 -17.99 -3.82
C ALA A 52 -8.01 -18.49 -3.01
N PRO A 53 -7.96 -19.62 -2.29
CA PRO A 53 -9.10 -20.07 -1.49
C PRO A 53 -9.50 -19.09 -0.38
N LEU A 54 -8.55 -18.31 0.16
CA LEU A 54 -8.82 -17.34 1.24
C LEU A 54 -9.54 -16.09 0.75
N VAL A 55 -9.48 -15.81 -0.56
CA VAL A 55 -10.16 -14.69 -1.20
C VAL A 55 -11.29 -15.13 -2.14
N GLY A 56 -11.76 -16.37 -1.98
CA GLY A 56 -12.88 -16.92 -2.75
C GLY A 56 -12.55 -17.23 -4.23
N LYS A 57 -11.27 -17.44 -4.55
CA LYS A 57 -10.77 -17.78 -5.89
C LYS A 57 -10.18 -19.20 -5.94
N THR A 58 -9.82 -19.63 -7.14
CA THR A 58 -9.01 -20.83 -7.39
C THR A 58 -7.65 -20.42 -7.98
N SER A 59 -6.69 -21.33 -8.02
CA SER A 59 -5.39 -21.07 -8.67
C SER A 59 -5.54 -20.77 -10.15
N GLU A 60 -6.54 -21.34 -10.83
CA GLU A 60 -6.83 -21.10 -12.25
C GLU A 60 -7.42 -19.72 -12.51
N THR A 61 -8.14 -19.15 -11.55
CA THR A 61 -8.75 -17.80 -11.64
C THR A 61 -7.84 -16.69 -11.08
N TRP A 62 -6.68 -17.07 -10.54
CA TRP A 62 -5.68 -16.12 -10.06
C TRP A 62 -5.02 -15.38 -11.22
N SER A 63 -5.06 -14.07 -11.23
CA SER A 63 -4.61 -13.22 -12.33
C SER A 63 -3.40 -12.34 -11.97
N ASN A 64 -2.87 -11.61 -12.94
CA ASN A 64 -1.88 -10.57 -12.69
C ASN A 64 -2.45 -9.41 -11.87
N TYR A 65 -3.75 -9.14 -11.99
CA TYR A 65 -4.44 -8.18 -11.11
C TYR A 65 -4.32 -8.60 -9.64
N ASP A 66 -4.56 -9.86 -9.32
CA ASP A 66 -4.41 -10.37 -7.95
C ASP A 66 -2.97 -10.22 -7.45
N ASN A 67 -1.99 -10.49 -8.32
CA ASN A 67 -0.59 -10.27 -7.98
C ASN A 67 -0.27 -8.80 -7.72
N ALA A 68 -0.85 -7.87 -8.47
CA ALA A 68 -0.70 -6.44 -8.22
C ALA A 68 -1.31 -6.05 -6.87
N MET A 69 -2.51 -6.55 -6.55
CA MET A 69 -3.17 -6.29 -5.26
C MET A 69 -2.37 -6.85 -4.07
N MET A 70 -1.62 -7.94 -4.26
CA MET A 70 -0.73 -8.50 -3.22
C MET A 70 0.56 -7.70 -3.01
N GLN A 71 0.82 -6.66 -3.80
CA GLN A 71 1.94 -5.73 -3.56
C GLN A 71 1.62 -4.68 -2.48
N ARG A 72 0.36 -4.58 -2.04
CA ARG A 72 -0.05 -3.62 -1.02
C ARG A 72 0.64 -3.93 0.31
N VAL A 73 1.11 -2.87 0.95
CA VAL A 73 1.72 -2.90 2.28
C VAL A 73 0.94 -1.98 3.22
N PRO A 74 0.91 -2.25 4.53
CA PRO A 74 0.32 -1.33 5.49
C PRO A 74 1.15 -0.04 5.57
N TYR A 75 0.47 1.09 5.77
CA TYR A 75 1.06 2.34 6.23
C TYR A 75 0.12 2.93 7.28
N MET A 76 0.57 3.01 8.51
CA MET A 76 -0.22 3.47 9.64
C MET A 76 0.58 4.49 10.44
N VAL A 77 -0.07 5.59 10.80
CA VAL A 77 0.49 6.62 11.68
C VAL A 77 -0.38 6.69 12.93
N VAL A 78 0.22 6.44 14.08
CA VAL A 78 -0.43 6.52 15.38
C VAL A 78 0.03 7.80 16.08
N ILE A 79 -0.92 8.69 16.34
CA ILE A 79 -0.70 9.97 17.01
C ILE A 79 -1.47 9.92 18.34
N PRO A 80 -0.79 9.87 19.49
CA PRO A 80 -1.46 9.90 20.79
C PRO A 80 -2.34 11.13 20.96
N GLY A 81 -3.49 10.96 21.64
CA GLY A 81 -4.46 12.03 21.81
C GLY A 81 -5.47 12.20 20.68
N MET A 82 -5.34 11.48 19.58
CA MET A 82 -6.38 11.42 18.56
C MET A 82 -7.51 10.47 19.00
N ASP A 83 -8.72 11.02 19.17
CA ASP A 83 -9.89 10.26 19.65
C ASP A 83 -10.44 9.26 18.62
N LYS A 84 -10.18 9.48 17.34
CA LYS A 84 -10.72 8.65 16.24
C LYS A 84 -9.68 8.40 15.18
N GLY A 85 -9.49 7.13 14.84
CA GLY A 85 -8.76 6.73 13.65
C GLY A 85 -9.53 7.04 12.37
N LYS A 86 -8.81 7.26 11.27
CA LYS A 86 -9.37 7.46 9.94
C LYS A 86 -8.64 6.55 8.94
N ILE A 87 -9.40 5.92 8.06
CA ILE A 87 -8.85 5.25 6.88
C ILE A 87 -8.75 6.28 5.77
N ILE A 88 -7.59 6.32 5.11
CA ILE A 88 -7.32 7.18 3.96
C ILE A 88 -7.24 6.27 2.74
N ASP A 89 -8.18 6.42 1.81
CA ASP A 89 -8.31 5.58 0.61
C ASP A 89 -7.53 6.14 -0.59
N THR A 90 -6.51 6.96 -0.34
CA THR A 90 -5.64 7.50 -1.38
C THR A 90 -4.70 6.42 -1.90
N TYR A 91 -4.61 6.26 -3.21
CA TYR A 91 -3.61 5.41 -3.85
C TYR A 91 -2.25 6.11 -3.79
N GLY A 92 -1.28 5.52 -3.13
CA GLY A 92 0.05 6.08 -2.96
C GLY A 92 1.12 4.99 -2.86
N GLY A 93 2.35 5.37 -3.12
CA GLY A 93 3.52 4.50 -3.02
C GLY A 93 4.35 4.78 -1.77
N GLN A 94 5.34 3.93 -1.53
CA GLN A 94 6.28 4.14 -0.40
C GLN A 94 7.03 5.47 -0.49
N VAL A 95 7.22 6.02 -1.69
CA VAL A 95 7.84 7.34 -1.91
C VAL A 95 7.01 8.48 -1.32
N ASP A 96 5.70 8.29 -1.18
CA ASP A 96 4.74 9.28 -0.67
C ASP A 96 4.68 9.30 0.88
N MET A 97 5.25 8.29 1.53
CA MET A 97 5.21 8.18 2.99
C MET A 97 5.94 9.33 3.68
N LEU A 98 7.12 9.70 3.17
CA LEU A 98 7.92 10.77 3.77
C LEU A 98 7.23 12.14 3.68
N PRO A 99 6.84 12.65 2.50
CA PRO A 99 6.14 13.95 2.41
C PRO A 99 4.82 13.97 3.18
N THR A 100 4.11 12.84 3.27
CA THR A 100 2.90 12.72 4.10
C THR A 100 3.22 12.85 5.59
N LEU A 101 4.29 12.21 6.06
CA LEU A 101 4.71 12.29 7.45
C LEU A 101 5.20 13.69 7.81
N GLU A 102 5.97 14.34 6.93
CA GLU A 102 6.42 15.73 7.11
C GLU A 102 5.26 16.70 7.23
N HIS A 103 4.22 16.55 6.40
CA HIS A 103 2.98 17.32 6.53
C HIS A 103 2.33 17.11 7.91
N LEU A 104 2.19 15.87 8.36
CA LEU A 104 1.60 15.55 9.67
C LEU A 104 2.42 16.13 10.84
N LEU A 105 3.72 16.26 10.67
CA LEU A 105 4.65 16.83 11.66
C LEU A 105 4.80 18.37 11.54
N GLY A 106 4.20 18.98 10.54
CA GLY A 106 4.34 20.42 10.26
C GLY A 106 5.75 20.82 9.82
N ILE A 107 6.50 19.91 9.21
CA ILE A 107 7.85 20.16 8.70
C ILE A 107 7.76 20.82 7.32
N ASP A 108 8.40 21.97 7.13
CA ASP A 108 8.53 22.60 5.82
C ASP A 108 9.72 22.00 5.06
N SER A 109 9.40 21.18 4.07
CA SER A 109 10.36 20.48 3.24
C SER A 109 10.61 21.12 1.86
N LYS A 110 10.11 22.35 1.61
CA LYS A 110 10.21 23.02 0.30
C LYS A 110 11.63 23.18 -0.24
N ASN A 111 12.62 23.19 0.65
CA ASN A 111 14.02 23.34 0.27
C ASN A 111 14.74 22.00 -0.01
N TYR A 112 14.03 20.89 0.10
CA TYR A 112 14.58 19.55 -0.12
C TYR A 112 13.97 18.91 -1.35
N LEU A 113 14.78 18.21 -2.12
CA LEU A 113 14.30 17.41 -3.25
C LEU A 113 13.56 16.18 -2.73
N GLN A 114 12.30 16.07 -3.09
CA GLN A 114 11.47 14.90 -2.80
C GLN A 114 10.90 14.35 -4.09
N VAL A 115 10.74 13.02 -4.16
CA VAL A 115 10.18 12.32 -5.32
C VAL A 115 8.69 12.04 -5.14
N GLY A 116 8.26 11.79 -3.89
CA GLY A 116 6.87 11.49 -3.55
C GLY A 116 6.01 12.73 -3.36
N GLN A 117 4.73 12.48 -3.16
CA GLN A 117 3.70 13.51 -2.91
C GLN A 117 3.00 13.22 -1.58
N ASP A 118 2.51 14.26 -0.92
CA ASP A 118 1.70 14.11 0.29
C ASP A 118 0.35 13.47 -0.02
N MET A 119 0.11 12.27 0.49
CA MET A 119 -1.15 11.52 0.29
C MET A 119 -2.39 12.18 0.90
N LEU A 120 -2.22 13.18 1.77
CA LEU A 120 -3.32 13.96 2.34
C LEU A 120 -3.65 15.20 1.50
N SER A 121 -2.82 15.53 0.52
CA SER A 121 -3.04 16.65 -0.38
C SER A 121 -4.14 16.34 -1.40
N THR A 122 -5.01 17.31 -1.65
CA THR A 122 -5.99 17.24 -2.76
C THR A 122 -5.35 17.29 -4.14
N GLN A 123 -4.06 17.62 -4.22
CA GLN A 123 -3.27 17.64 -5.46
C GLN A 123 -2.51 16.33 -5.72
N HIS A 124 -2.62 15.35 -4.81
CA HIS A 124 -1.96 14.06 -4.98
C HIS A 124 -2.51 13.33 -6.22
N GLN A 125 -1.63 12.87 -7.09
CA GLN A 125 -2.00 12.26 -8.37
C GLN A 125 -2.60 10.86 -8.26
N GLN A 126 -2.52 10.24 -7.08
CA GLN A 126 -3.06 8.91 -6.81
C GLN A 126 -2.54 7.82 -7.78
N ILE A 127 -1.25 7.87 -8.06
CA ILE A 127 -0.57 6.85 -8.83
C ILE A 127 0.49 6.17 -7.99
N THR A 128 0.53 4.85 -8.04
CA THR A 128 1.57 4.03 -7.44
C THR A 128 2.31 3.30 -8.55
N ALA A 129 3.54 3.71 -8.82
CA ALA A 129 4.43 3.02 -9.76
C ALA A 129 5.22 1.93 -9.04
N PHE A 130 5.34 0.75 -9.64
CA PHE A 130 6.20 -0.31 -9.16
C PHE A 130 7.61 -0.18 -9.76
N ARG A 131 8.57 -0.83 -9.13
CA ARG A 131 9.97 -0.82 -9.59
C ARG A 131 10.16 -1.32 -11.03
N SER A 132 9.31 -2.23 -11.49
CA SER A 132 9.31 -2.70 -12.88
C SER A 132 8.61 -1.69 -13.76
N SER A 133 9.21 -1.34 -14.90
CA SER A 133 8.63 -0.42 -15.88
C SER A 133 7.23 -0.88 -16.32
N ASN A 134 6.36 0.08 -16.56
CA ASN A 134 4.96 -0.12 -17.00
C ASN A 134 4.05 -0.87 -16.02
N ASN A 135 4.49 -1.05 -14.78
CA ASN A 135 3.62 -1.57 -13.72
C ASN A 135 3.19 -0.42 -12.80
N PHE A 136 1.90 -0.18 -12.71
CA PHE A 136 1.34 0.87 -11.85
C PHE A 136 -0.09 0.54 -11.40
N VAL A 137 -0.54 1.25 -10.39
CA VAL A 137 -1.95 1.24 -9.93
C VAL A 137 -2.40 2.67 -9.75
N THR A 138 -3.59 2.96 -10.28
CA THR A 138 -4.36 4.19 -10.07
C THR A 138 -5.76 3.82 -9.59
N PRO A 139 -6.60 4.76 -9.16
CA PRO A 139 -8.01 4.48 -8.87
C PRO A 139 -8.78 3.86 -10.04
N LYS A 140 -8.35 4.09 -11.27
CA LYS A 140 -9.05 3.69 -12.49
C LYS A 140 -8.45 2.44 -13.13
N TYR A 141 -7.12 2.37 -13.23
CA TYR A 141 -6.40 1.32 -13.94
C TYR A 141 -5.30 0.67 -13.09
N THR A 142 -5.14 -0.62 -13.29
CA THR A 142 -4.00 -1.41 -12.80
C THR A 142 -3.29 -2.03 -13.98
N SER A 143 -2.02 -1.66 -14.21
CA SER A 143 -1.14 -2.29 -15.19
C SER A 143 -0.12 -3.15 -14.47
N PHE A 144 -0.05 -4.44 -14.82
CA PHE A 144 0.86 -5.37 -14.18
C PHE A 144 1.25 -6.52 -15.10
N ASN A 145 2.56 -6.73 -15.27
CA ASN A 145 3.14 -7.79 -16.14
C ASN A 145 2.57 -7.76 -17.56
N GLY A 146 2.44 -6.57 -18.17
CA GLY A 146 2.00 -6.38 -19.54
C GLY A 146 0.51 -6.57 -19.77
N ARG A 147 -0.30 -6.60 -18.72
CA ARG A 147 -1.76 -6.63 -18.79
C ARG A 147 -2.36 -5.46 -18.03
N THR A 148 -3.48 -4.95 -18.50
CA THR A 148 -4.19 -3.83 -17.88
C THR A 148 -5.58 -4.25 -17.45
N TYR A 149 -6.00 -3.73 -16.31
CA TYR A 149 -7.26 -4.07 -15.66
C TYR A 149 -7.96 -2.79 -15.18
N TYR A 150 -9.28 -2.82 -15.09
CA TYR A 150 -10.01 -1.85 -14.30
C TYR A 150 -9.73 -2.10 -12.80
N THR A 151 -9.21 -1.12 -12.09
CA THR A 151 -8.79 -1.28 -10.68
C THR A 151 -9.94 -1.68 -9.76
N GLN A 152 -11.14 -1.16 -10.02
CA GLN A 152 -12.30 -1.42 -9.16
C GLN A 152 -12.88 -2.83 -9.32
N THR A 153 -12.81 -3.40 -10.52
CA THR A 153 -13.44 -4.70 -10.84
C THR A 153 -12.44 -5.84 -11.00
N GLY A 154 -11.18 -5.52 -11.33
CA GLY A 154 -10.18 -6.51 -11.72
C GLY A 154 -10.43 -7.12 -13.11
N GLU A 155 -11.37 -6.55 -13.89
CA GLU A 155 -11.66 -6.99 -15.25
C GLU A 155 -10.53 -6.58 -16.20
N GLU A 156 -10.06 -7.52 -17.03
CA GLU A 156 -8.95 -7.29 -17.97
C GLU A 156 -9.43 -6.47 -19.18
N ILE A 157 -8.68 -5.44 -19.52
CA ILE A 157 -8.90 -4.61 -20.71
C ILE A 157 -8.10 -5.21 -21.86
N THR A 158 -8.76 -6.03 -22.69
CA THR A 158 -8.10 -6.75 -23.81
C THR A 158 -7.98 -5.92 -25.07
N ASN A 159 -8.89 -4.98 -25.30
CA ASN A 159 -8.91 -4.12 -26.48
C ASN A 159 -9.18 -2.66 -26.06
N PRO A 160 -8.18 -1.94 -25.52
CA PRO A 160 -8.36 -0.56 -25.12
C PRO A 160 -8.66 0.32 -26.35
N ASP A 161 -9.68 1.15 -26.25
CA ASP A 161 -9.95 2.19 -27.25
C ASP A 161 -8.90 3.31 -27.18
N GLU A 162 -8.95 4.26 -28.11
CA GLU A 162 -7.97 5.35 -28.18
C GLU A 162 -8.00 6.26 -26.93
N THR A 163 -9.13 6.39 -26.28
CA THR A 163 -9.27 7.18 -25.03
C THR A 163 -8.53 6.49 -23.89
N ILE A 164 -8.75 5.18 -23.72
CA ILE A 164 -8.08 4.37 -22.70
C ILE A 164 -6.57 4.33 -22.96
N LYS A 165 -6.14 4.15 -24.22
CA LYS A 165 -4.71 4.16 -24.58
C LYS A 165 -4.05 5.47 -24.17
N LYS A 166 -4.67 6.60 -24.51
CA LYS A 166 -4.16 7.92 -24.15
C LYS A 166 -4.05 8.09 -22.62
N GLU A 167 -5.09 7.70 -21.87
CA GLU A 167 -5.09 7.78 -20.41
C GLU A 167 -4.04 6.85 -19.74
N LEU A 168 -3.60 5.80 -20.43
CA LEU A 168 -2.54 4.89 -19.94
C LEU A 168 -1.14 5.40 -20.27
N ASP A 169 -1.00 6.25 -21.30
CA ASP A 169 0.28 6.83 -21.76
C ASP A 169 0.60 8.14 -21.03
N ASP A 170 -0.40 8.88 -20.55
CA ASP A 170 -0.29 10.11 -19.75
C ASP A 170 0.11 9.84 -18.29
#